data_b9fcd315daf934067d3bfe7d1d6edfd1
#
_entry.id   b9fcd315daf934067d3bfe7d1d6edfd1
#
_cell.length_a   1.000
_cell.length_b   1.000
_cell.length_c   1.000
_cell.angle_alpha   90.00
_cell.angle_beta   90.00
_cell.angle_gamma   90.00
#
_symmetry.space_group_name_H-M   'P 1'
#
loop_
_entity.id
_entity.type
_entity.pdbx_description
1 polymer ?
#
loop_
_entity_poly.entity_id
_entity_poly.type
_entity_poly.pdbx_seq_one_letter_code
_entity_poly.pdbx_strand_id
1 'polypeptide(L)'
;MSCTSDLDANFAKATARIREAAAQGAQVICLQELFKSLYFCDVEDHQNFELAEAIPGPSTDAFGALAKELGVVIIASLFEKRAHGLYHNTTAVLDADGTYLGKYRKMHIPDDPGYYEKFYFTPGDAGGAQASDEIGYRIFETKFAKIGVLICWDQWYPEAARITSLMGADILFYPTAIG
;
A
#
# COMPACT_ATOMS: atom_id res chain seq x y z
N MET A 1 -7.82 -7.49 8.56
CA MET A 1 -8.81 -7.14 9.63
C MET A 1 -10.14 -6.79 8.98
N SER A 2 -11.28 -6.93 9.68
CA SER A 2 -12.57 -6.43 9.17
C SER A 2 -12.61 -4.90 9.28
N CYS A 3 -13.08 -4.23 8.24
CA CYS A 3 -13.28 -2.77 8.19
C CYS A 3 -14.76 -2.42 8.33
N THR A 4 -15.02 -1.16 8.63
CA THR A 4 -16.34 -0.53 8.69
C THR A 4 -16.36 0.71 7.79
N SER A 5 -17.48 1.42 7.69
CA SER A 5 -17.55 2.71 6.99
C SER A 5 -16.86 3.86 7.75
N ASP A 6 -16.51 3.67 9.01
CA ASP A 6 -15.80 4.65 9.83
C ASP A 6 -14.29 4.53 9.63
N LEU A 7 -13.71 5.51 8.93
CA LEU A 7 -12.28 5.55 8.59
C LEU A 7 -11.39 5.65 9.82
N ASP A 8 -11.79 6.45 10.80
CA ASP A 8 -11.02 6.67 12.02
C ASP A 8 -11.00 5.41 12.89
N ALA A 9 -12.14 4.72 12.99
CA ALA A 9 -12.23 3.44 13.67
C ALA A 9 -11.37 2.37 13.01
N ASN A 10 -11.33 2.33 11.66
CA ASN A 10 -10.46 1.40 10.92
C ASN A 10 -8.98 1.72 11.14
N PHE A 11 -8.61 3.00 11.10
CA PHE A 11 -7.23 3.44 11.34
C PHE A 11 -6.78 3.12 12.78
N ALA A 12 -7.63 3.38 13.78
CA ALA A 12 -7.36 3.04 15.17
C ALA A 12 -7.21 1.52 15.36
N LYS A 13 -8.07 0.73 14.71
CA LYS A 13 -7.98 -0.74 14.71
C LYS A 13 -6.68 -1.22 14.08
N ALA A 14 -6.27 -0.67 12.92
CA ALA A 14 -5.00 -1.00 12.27
C ALA A 14 -3.82 -0.71 13.19
N THR A 15 -3.80 0.47 13.83
CA THR A 15 -2.79 0.87 14.81
C THR A 15 -2.70 -0.12 15.97
N ALA A 16 -3.84 -0.54 16.53
CA ALA A 16 -3.89 -1.50 17.62
C ALA A 16 -3.32 -2.88 17.18
N ARG A 17 -3.67 -3.34 15.97
CA ARG A 17 -3.16 -4.60 15.42
C ARG A 17 -1.67 -4.56 15.11
N ILE A 18 -1.14 -3.42 14.65
CA ILE A 18 0.30 -3.23 14.49
C ILE A 18 1.01 -3.36 15.83
N ARG A 19 0.50 -2.71 16.89
CA ARG A 19 1.06 -2.81 18.25
C ARG A 19 1.04 -4.24 18.78
N GLU A 20 -0.06 -4.95 18.56
CA GLU A 20 -0.21 -6.36 18.95
C GLU A 20 0.81 -7.24 18.22
N ALA A 21 0.95 -7.09 16.91
CA ALA A 21 1.91 -7.85 16.11
C ALA A 21 3.36 -7.56 16.55
N ALA A 22 3.71 -6.29 16.77
CA ALA A 22 5.03 -5.90 17.26
C ALA A 22 5.33 -6.50 18.64
N ALA A 23 4.35 -6.52 19.56
CA ALA A 23 4.49 -7.14 20.88
C ALA A 23 4.69 -8.67 20.80
N GLN A 24 4.26 -9.31 19.71
CA GLN A 24 4.50 -10.72 19.41
C GLN A 24 5.82 -10.98 18.66
N GLY A 25 6.62 -9.94 18.41
CA GLY A 25 7.93 -10.06 17.78
C GLY A 25 7.93 -9.87 16.26
N ALA A 26 6.84 -9.40 15.65
CA ALA A 26 6.82 -9.08 14.24
C ALA A 26 7.77 -7.90 13.95
N GLN A 27 8.60 -8.04 12.93
CA GLN A 27 9.57 -7.02 12.49
C GLN A 27 9.07 -6.26 11.26
N VAL A 28 8.32 -6.92 10.38
CA VAL A 28 7.70 -6.33 9.18
C VAL A 28 6.21 -6.63 9.24
N ILE A 29 5.39 -5.59 9.16
CA ILE A 29 3.93 -5.69 9.31
C ILE A 29 3.28 -5.10 8.07
N CYS A 30 2.57 -5.95 7.31
CA CYS A 30 1.84 -5.56 6.12
C CYS A 30 0.33 -5.49 6.44
N LEU A 31 -0.27 -4.34 6.18
CA LEU A 31 -1.71 -4.17 6.24
C LEU A 31 -2.37 -4.68 4.95
N GLN A 32 -3.64 -5.01 5.03
CA GLN A 32 -4.43 -5.39 3.86
C GLN A 32 -4.58 -4.22 2.87
N GLU A 33 -4.91 -4.53 1.63
CA GLU A 33 -5.21 -3.54 0.59
C GLU A 33 -6.35 -2.61 1.04
N LEU A 34 -6.16 -1.28 0.85
CA LEU A 34 -7.15 -0.23 1.16
C LEU A 34 -7.73 -0.30 2.58
N PHE A 35 -6.88 -0.64 3.56
CA PHE A 35 -7.27 -1.00 4.94
C PHE A 35 -8.10 0.07 5.66
N LYS A 36 -8.06 1.33 5.20
CA LYS A 36 -8.67 2.48 5.90
C LYS A 36 -10.18 2.56 5.72
N SER A 37 -10.74 1.88 4.70
CA SER A 37 -12.17 1.87 4.38
C SER A 37 -12.70 0.46 4.18
N LEU A 38 -14.01 0.34 3.97
CA LEU A 38 -14.56 -0.80 3.25
C LEU A 38 -13.98 -0.84 1.85
N TYR A 39 -13.95 -2.03 1.23
CA TYR A 39 -13.60 -2.13 -0.18
C TYR A 39 -14.70 -1.47 -1.01
N PHE A 40 -14.42 -0.31 -1.55
CA PHE A 40 -15.41 0.56 -2.21
C PHE A 40 -15.48 0.35 -3.73
N CYS A 41 -14.59 -0.48 -4.29
CA CYS A 41 -14.56 -0.70 -5.73
C CYS A 41 -15.58 -1.74 -6.21
N ASP A 42 -16.46 -2.22 -5.34
CA ASP A 42 -17.62 -3.06 -5.68
C ASP A 42 -18.74 -2.26 -6.40
N VAL A 43 -18.67 -0.93 -6.33
CA VAL A 43 -19.57 0.03 -7.00
C VAL A 43 -18.78 1.17 -7.64
N GLU A 44 -19.37 1.82 -8.64
CA GLU A 44 -18.85 3.05 -9.24
C GLU A 44 -19.56 4.25 -8.63
N ASP A 45 -18.98 4.82 -7.56
CA ASP A 45 -19.55 5.98 -6.86
C ASP A 45 -18.51 7.10 -6.73
N HIS A 46 -18.81 8.26 -7.31
CA HIS A 46 -17.94 9.44 -7.24
C HIS A 46 -17.68 9.93 -5.81
N GLN A 47 -18.56 9.66 -4.84
CA GLN A 47 -18.36 10.05 -3.46
C GLN A 47 -17.14 9.35 -2.84
N ASN A 48 -16.78 8.17 -3.31
CA ASN A 48 -15.63 7.43 -2.81
C ASN A 48 -14.28 8.11 -3.10
N PHE A 49 -14.20 9.07 -4.02
CA PHE A 49 -12.98 9.86 -4.22
C PHE A 49 -12.61 10.74 -3.02
N GLU A 50 -13.56 11.03 -2.13
CA GLU A 50 -13.29 11.74 -0.87
C GLU A 50 -12.49 10.89 0.15
N LEU A 51 -12.40 9.57 -0.05
CA LEU A 51 -11.60 8.67 0.76
C LEU A 51 -10.08 8.79 0.50
N ALA A 52 -9.71 9.44 -0.61
CA ALA A 52 -8.33 9.53 -1.06
C ALA A 52 -7.54 10.59 -0.29
N GLU A 53 -6.26 10.29 -0.02
CA GLU A 53 -5.32 11.19 0.63
C GLU A 53 -4.01 11.33 -0.16
N ALA A 54 -3.26 12.39 0.10
CA ALA A 54 -1.90 12.51 -0.44
C ALA A 54 -0.96 11.47 0.19
N ILE A 55 -0.01 10.96 -0.58
CA ILE A 55 1.06 10.08 -0.09
C ILE A 55 2.42 10.65 -0.56
N PRO A 56 3.33 11.05 0.37
CA PRO A 56 3.15 11.08 1.83
C PRO A 56 2.03 12.02 2.29
N GLY A 57 1.46 11.74 3.45
CA GLY A 57 0.35 12.46 4.03
C GLY A 57 -0.04 11.94 5.42
N PRO A 58 -1.22 12.27 5.93
CA PRO A 58 -1.59 12.03 7.32
C PRO A 58 -1.40 10.57 7.79
N SER A 59 -1.79 9.60 6.97
CA SER A 59 -1.66 8.18 7.33
C SER A 59 -0.20 7.74 7.37
N THR A 60 0.63 8.18 6.40
CA THR A 60 2.06 7.84 6.38
C THR A 60 2.81 8.51 7.52
N ASP A 61 2.45 9.74 7.89
CA ASP A 61 3.07 10.46 9.01
C ASP A 61 2.78 9.74 10.34
N ALA A 62 1.52 9.36 10.56
CA ALA A 62 1.13 8.63 11.76
C ALA A 62 1.79 7.24 11.85
N PHE A 63 1.85 6.50 10.74
CA PHE A 63 2.51 5.20 10.71
C PHE A 63 4.04 5.29 10.75
N GLY A 64 4.65 6.35 10.23
CA GLY A 64 6.08 6.62 10.41
C GLY A 64 6.42 6.81 11.88
N ALA A 65 5.63 7.61 12.62
CA ALA A 65 5.79 7.78 14.05
C ALA A 65 5.61 6.44 14.81
N LEU A 66 4.61 5.65 14.43
CA LEU A 66 4.35 4.33 15.03
C LEU A 66 5.46 3.32 14.72
N ALA A 67 5.95 3.28 13.48
CA ALA A 67 7.07 2.44 13.06
C ALA A 67 8.32 2.71 13.90
N LYS A 68 8.65 4.00 14.07
CA LYS A 68 9.75 4.44 14.94
C LYS A 68 9.57 4.06 16.39
N GLU A 69 8.36 4.27 16.94
CA GLU A 69 8.04 3.94 18.33
C GLU A 69 8.25 2.44 18.62
N LEU A 70 7.81 1.59 17.70
CA LEU A 70 7.82 0.13 17.86
C LEU A 70 9.07 -0.53 17.31
N GLY A 71 9.88 0.18 16.52
CA GLY A 71 11.07 -0.36 15.86
C GLY A 71 10.74 -1.40 14.77
N VAL A 72 9.61 -1.26 14.08
CA VAL A 72 9.11 -2.20 13.06
C VAL A 72 8.92 -1.52 11.71
N VAL A 73 9.01 -2.29 10.63
CA VAL A 73 8.63 -1.83 9.28
C VAL A 73 7.12 -1.95 9.12
N ILE A 74 6.50 -0.90 8.56
CA ILE A 74 5.06 -0.90 8.26
C ILE A 74 4.86 -0.73 6.76
N ILE A 75 4.04 -1.62 6.18
CA ILE A 75 3.60 -1.60 4.78
C ILE A 75 2.11 -1.26 4.79
N ALA A 76 1.75 -0.08 4.27
CA ALA A 76 0.40 0.46 4.35
C ALA A 76 -0.18 0.73 2.95
N SER A 77 -1.25 0.01 2.59
CA SER A 77 -1.97 0.20 1.34
C SER A 77 -3.09 1.23 1.50
N LEU A 78 -3.09 2.25 0.65
CA LEU A 78 -3.91 3.45 0.75
C LEU A 78 -4.48 3.86 -0.60
N PHE A 79 -5.57 4.63 -0.58
CA PHE A 79 -6.11 5.33 -1.74
C PHE A 79 -5.38 6.68 -1.90
N GLU A 80 -4.50 6.77 -2.92
CA GLU A 80 -3.69 7.95 -3.18
C GLU A 80 -4.41 8.97 -4.06
N LYS A 81 -4.46 10.22 -3.60
CA LYS A 81 -4.75 11.39 -4.43
C LYS A 81 -3.42 12.04 -4.84
N ARG A 82 -2.93 11.73 -6.05
CA ARG A 82 -1.68 12.28 -6.57
C ARG A 82 -1.83 13.72 -7.05
N ALA A 83 -2.96 14.00 -7.71
CA ALA A 83 -3.33 15.31 -8.21
C ALA A 83 -4.84 15.36 -8.38
N HIS A 84 -5.37 16.53 -8.77
CA HIS A 84 -6.78 16.66 -9.12
C HIS A 84 -7.13 15.75 -10.32
N GLY A 85 -8.07 14.83 -10.14
CA GLY A 85 -8.48 13.86 -11.16
C GLY A 85 -7.48 12.73 -11.41
N LEU A 86 -6.44 12.57 -10.58
CA LEU A 86 -5.44 11.51 -10.72
C LEU A 86 -5.24 10.77 -9.40
N TYR A 87 -5.67 9.51 -9.39
CA TYR A 87 -5.72 8.67 -8.20
C TYR A 87 -5.08 7.30 -8.45
N HIS A 88 -4.54 6.69 -7.39
CA HIS A 88 -3.89 5.38 -7.47
C HIS A 88 -4.23 4.52 -6.24
N ASN A 89 -4.21 3.21 -6.45
CA ASN A 89 -4.10 2.22 -5.38
C ASN A 89 -2.61 2.10 -5.05
N THR A 90 -2.21 2.51 -3.86
CA THR A 90 -0.80 2.76 -3.52
C THR A 90 -0.42 2.12 -2.19
N THR A 91 0.75 1.52 -2.14
CA THR A 91 1.33 1.03 -0.89
C THR A 91 2.56 1.83 -0.52
N ALA A 92 2.54 2.41 0.67
CA ALA A 92 3.66 3.12 1.28
C ALA A 92 4.48 2.20 2.19
N VAL A 93 5.80 2.40 2.25
CA VAL A 93 6.71 1.65 3.11
C VAL A 93 7.41 2.60 4.08
N LEU A 94 7.25 2.33 5.38
CA LEU A 94 7.86 3.06 6.49
C LEU A 94 8.87 2.15 7.16
N ASP A 95 10.12 2.59 7.30
CA ASP A 95 11.16 1.80 7.96
C ASP A 95 11.05 1.87 9.49
N ALA A 96 11.77 1.00 10.15
CA ALA A 96 11.76 0.84 11.61
C ALA A 96 12.27 2.08 12.41
N ASP A 97 12.91 3.03 11.74
CA ASP A 97 13.28 4.32 12.33
C ASP A 97 12.24 5.44 12.08
N GLY A 98 11.17 5.10 11.34
CA GLY A 98 10.09 5.98 10.93
C GLY A 98 10.30 6.65 9.57
N THR A 99 11.42 6.37 8.88
CA THR A 99 11.68 6.93 7.55
C THR A 99 10.67 6.42 6.52
N TYR A 100 10.08 7.34 5.77
CA TYR A 100 9.31 7.00 4.58
C TYR A 100 10.27 6.61 3.45
N LEU A 101 10.31 5.32 3.12
CA LEU A 101 11.19 4.78 2.07
C LEU A 101 10.64 4.97 0.66
N GLY A 102 9.39 5.36 0.55
CA GLY A 102 8.70 5.57 -0.71
C GLY A 102 7.44 4.72 -0.85
N LYS A 103 6.96 4.60 -2.09
CA LYS A 103 5.70 3.92 -2.41
C LYS A 103 5.77 3.11 -3.69
N TYR A 104 4.84 2.16 -3.81
CA TYR A 104 4.52 1.44 -5.05
C TYR A 104 3.06 1.70 -5.41
N ARG A 105 2.80 2.03 -6.67
CA ARG A 105 1.45 2.18 -7.24
C ARG A 105 1.09 0.92 -8.02
N LYS A 106 -0.08 0.34 -7.74
CA LYS A 106 -0.59 -0.86 -8.42
C LYS A 106 -0.51 -0.69 -9.94
N MET A 107 0.14 -1.63 -10.62
CA MET A 107 0.33 -1.60 -12.07
C MET A 107 -0.82 -2.26 -12.81
N HIS A 108 -1.37 -3.34 -12.26
CA HIS A 108 -2.43 -4.11 -12.88
C HIS A 108 -3.75 -3.82 -12.16
N ILE A 109 -4.62 -3.08 -12.82
CA ILE A 109 -5.89 -2.62 -12.26
C ILE A 109 -7.01 -3.51 -12.80
N PRO A 110 -7.73 -4.27 -11.95
CA PRO A 110 -8.87 -5.09 -12.39
C PRO A 110 -10.07 -4.22 -12.82
N ASP A 111 -10.93 -4.82 -13.62
CA ASP A 111 -12.18 -4.22 -14.10
C ASP A 111 -13.23 -5.31 -14.35
N ASP A 112 -13.49 -6.10 -13.33
CA ASP A 112 -14.45 -7.19 -13.34
C ASP A 112 -15.69 -6.82 -12.50
N PRO A 113 -16.84 -7.48 -12.68
CA PRO A 113 -18.01 -7.27 -11.85
C PRO A 113 -17.68 -7.40 -10.35
N GLY A 114 -17.94 -6.33 -9.58
CA GLY A 114 -17.61 -6.23 -8.17
C GLY A 114 -16.16 -5.80 -7.87
N TYR A 115 -15.36 -5.51 -8.92
CA TYR A 115 -13.97 -5.03 -8.82
C TYR A 115 -13.73 -3.92 -9.85
N TYR A 116 -14.54 -2.85 -9.79
CA TYR A 116 -14.49 -1.70 -10.72
C TYR A 116 -13.35 -0.75 -10.38
N GLU A 117 -12.14 -1.29 -10.20
CA GLU A 117 -10.99 -0.49 -9.79
C GLU A 117 -10.55 0.52 -10.84
N LYS A 118 -10.79 0.25 -12.14
CA LYS A 118 -10.46 1.22 -13.21
C LYS A 118 -11.29 2.49 -13.17
N PHE A 119 -12.46 2.48 -12.52
CA PHE A 119 -13.22 3.70 -12.29
C PHE A 119 -12.47 4.67 -11.35
N TYR A 120 -11.71 4.14 -10.40
CA TYR A 120 -11.02 4.91 -9.37
C TYR A 120 -9.55 5.13 -9.66
N PHE A 121 -8.83 4.13 -10.16
CA PHE A 121 -7.39 4.12 -10.16
C PHE A 121 -6.77 4.16 -11.55
N THR A 122 -5.81 5.06 -11.70
CA THR A 122 -4.85 5.02 -12.80
C THR A 122 -3.76 4.00 -12.43
N PRO A 123 -3.31 3.14 -13.37
CA PRO A 123 -2.15 2.27 -13.16
C PRO A 123 -0.92 3.05 -12.72
N GLY A 124 -0.01 2.39 -12.01
CA GLY A 124 1.29 2.96 -11.69
C GLY A 124 2.08 3.29 -12.95
N ASP A 125 2.89 4.34 -12.88
CA ASP A 125 3.72 4.74 -14.01
C ASP A 125 4.79 3.67 -14.28
N ALA A 126 4.95 3.26 -15.52
CA ALA A 126 6.06 2.40 -15.92
C ALA A 126 7.37 3.19 -15.83
N GLY A 127 8.34 2.65 -15.11
CA GLY A 127 9.66 3.27 -14.99
C GLY A 127 10.36 3.39 -16.35
N GLY A 128 11.05 4.49 -16.57
CA GLY A 128 11.97 4.70 -17.68
C GLY A 128 13.34 5.16 -17.15
N ALA A 129 14.35 5.25 -17.99
CA ALA A 129 15.73 5.60 -17.60
C ALA A 129 15.88 6.96 -16.88
N GLN A 130 14.83 7.76 -16.83
CA GLN A 130 14.76 9.05 -16.14
C GLN A 130 13.63 9.11 -15.09
N ALA A 131 13.09 7.93 -14.71
CA ALA A 131 12.05 7.85 -13.70
C ALA A 131 12.58 8.34 -12.34
N SER A 132 11.80 9.19 -11.66
CA SER A 132 12.05 9.49 -10.25
C SER A 132 11.97 8.19 -9.43
N ASP A 133 12.59 8.15 -8.25
CA ASP A 133 12.62 6.99 -7.35
C ASP A 133 11.21 6.48 -6.91
N GLU A 134 10.14 7.11 -7.37
CA GLU A 134 8.75 6.78 -7.05
C GLU A 134 8.02 6.01 -8.15
N ILE A 135 8.70 5.57 -9.22
CA ILE A 135 8.06 5.02 -10.43
C ILE A 135 8.50 3.57 -10.68
N GLY A 136 7.53 2.75 -11.12
CA GLY A 136 7.77 1.38 -11.56
C GLY A 136 7.87 0.36 -10.43
N TYR A 137 8.34 -0.84 -10.79
CA TYR A 137 8.68 -1.86 -9.81
C TYR A 137 9.93 -1.44 -9.04
N ARG A 138 9.92 -1.66 -7.74
CA ARG A 138 11.04 -1.27 -6.89
C ARG A 138 11.16 -2.19 -5.69
N ILE A 139 12.35 -2.18 -5.11
CA ILE A 139 12.62 -2.78 -3.81
C ILE A 139 12.85 -1.69 -2.78
N PHE A 140 12.57 -2.01 -1.53
CA PHE A 140 12.78 -1.15 -0.37
C PHE A 140 13.81 -1.82 0.54
N GLU A 141 14.95 -1.17 0.73
CA GLU A 141 15.95 -1.63 1.68
C GLU A 141 15.52 -1.20 3.08
N THR A 142 15.02 -2.14 3.86
CA THR A 142 14.57 -1.90 5.22
C THR A 142 15.60 -2.40 6.22
N LYS A 143 15.42 -2.02 7.49
CA LYS A 143 16.25 -2.51 8.59
C LYS A 143 16.39 -4.04 8.63
N PHE A 144 15.38 -4.78 8.19
CA PHE A 144 15.31 -6.23 8.39
C PHE A 144 15.48 -7.06 7.11
N ALA A 145 15.09 -6.54 5.96
CA ALA A 145 15.16 -7.25 4.68
C ALA A 145 15.01 -6.28 3.51
N LYS A 146 15.40 -6.71 2.32
CA LYS A 146 15.02 -6.07 1.06
C LYS A 146 13.66 -6.57 0.65
N ILE A 147 12.66 -5.70 0.69
CA ILE A 147 11.29 -6.08 0.40
C ILE A 147 10.81 -5.53 -0.94
N GLY A 148 10.05 -6.33 -1.66
CA GLY A 148 9.24 -5.90 -2.78
C GLY A 148 7.78 -5.82 -2.35
N VAL A 149 7.06 -4.83 -2.87
CA VAL A 149 5.63 -4.69 -2.62
C VAL A 149 4.91 -4.63 -3.94
N LEU A 150 3.94 -5.49 -4.10
CA LEU A 150 3.01 -5.57 -5.22
C LEU A 150 1.60 -5.61 -4.62
N ILE A 151 0.56 -5.28 -5.40
CA ILE A 151 -0.79 -5.16 -4.84
C ILE A 151 -1.75 -6.11 -5.53
N CYS A 152 -2.38 -7.02 -4.78
CA CYS A 152 -3.53 -7.85 -5.13
C CYS A 152 -3.44 -8.44 -6.55
N TRP A 153 -4.11 -7.82 -7.54
CA TRP A 153 -4.17 -8.28 -8.95
C TRP A 153 -2.81 -8.42 -9.62
N ASP A 154 -1.77 -7.73 -9.13
CA ASP A 154 -0.39 -7.89 -9.63
C ASP A 154 0.10 -9.34 -9.49
N GLN A 155 -0.45 -10.13 -8.56
CA GLN A 155 -0.07 -11.54 -8.36
C GLN A 155 -0.39 -12.44 -9.57
N TRP A 156 -1.31 -12.04 -10.43
CA TRP A 156 -1.71 -12.79 -11.63
C TRP A 156 -0.71 -12.61 -12.78
N TYR A 157 0.20 -11.64 -12.67
CA TYR A 157 1.17 -11.28 -13.71
C TYR A 157 2.58 -11.66 -13.24
N PRO A 158 3.17 -12.73 -13.80
CA PRO A 158 4.46 -13.25 -13.31
C PRO A 158 5.62 -12.26 -13.50
N GLU A 159 5.49 -11.30 -14.42
CA GLU A 159 6.51 -10.28 -14.69
C GLU A 159 6.79 -9.43 -13.47
N ALA A 160 5.76 -9.02 -12.74
CA ALA A 160 5.88 -8.17 -11.56
C ALA A 160 6.75 -8.83 -10.48
N ALA A 161 6.43 -10.07 -10.10
CA ALA A 161 7.21 -10.84 -9.14
C ALA A 161 8.62 -11.12 -9.62
N ARG A 162 8.77 -11.52 -10.90
CA ARG A 162 10.07 -11.85 -11.50
C ARG A 162 11.00 -10.66 -11.51
N ILE A 163 10.52 -9.49 -11.97
CA ILE A 163 11.32 -8.27 -12.03
C ILE A 163 11.75 -7.87 -10.62
N THR A 164 10.83 -7.82 -9.66
CA THR A 164 11.12 -7.42 -8.28
C THR A 164 12.10 -8.39 -7.61
N SER A 165 11.98 -9.70 -7.86
CA SER A 165 12.92 -10.71 -7.37
C SER A 165 14.31 -10.54 -8.00
N LEU A 166 14.40 -10.28 -9.31
CA LEU A 166 15.67 -10.03 -10.00
C LEU A 166 16.35 -8.74 -9.55
N MET A 167 15.57 -7.75 -9.07
CA MET A 167 16.10 -6.54 -8.43
C MET A 167 16.68 -6.81 -7.05
N GLY A 168 16.51 -8.01 -6.49
CA GLY A 168 17.09 -8.45 -5.24
C GLY A 168 16.17 -8.39 -4.02
N ALA A 169 14.86 -8.44 -4.21
CA ALA A 169 13.93 -8.59 -3.08
C ALA A 169 14.10 -9.95 -2.40
N ASP A 170 14.26 -9.95 -1.07
CA ASP A 170 14.29 -11.15 -0.24
C ASP A 170 12.86 -11.67 0.02
N ILE A 171 11.90 -10.75 0.13
CA ILE A 171 10.49 -11.04 0.45
C ILE A 171 9.59 -10.18 -0.43
N LEU A 172 8.52 -10.78 -0.96
CA LEU A 172 7.45 -10.08 -1.67
C LEU A 172 6.18 -10.03 -0.81
N PHE A 173 5.63 -8.84 -0.66
CA PHE A 173 4.34 -8.61 0.00
C PHE A 173 3.26 -8.26 -1.03
N TYR A 174 2.08 -8.85 -0.85
CA TYR A 174 0.90 -8.59 -1.67
C TYR A 174 -0.28 -8.19 -0.77
N PRO A 175 -0.37 -6.91 -0.32
CA PRO A 175 -1.60 -6.44 0.28
C PRO A 175 -2.77 -6.71 -0.66
N THR A 176 -3.82 -7.32 -0.14
CA THR A 176 -4.92 -7.86 -0.96
C THR A 176 -6.25 -7.63 -0.26
N ALA A 177 -7.29 -7.31 -1.07
CA ALA A 177 -8.70 -7.31 -0.70
C ALA A 177 -9.44 -8.28 -1.63
N ILE A 178 -9.50 -9.55 -1.23
CA ILE A 178 -10.22 -10.61 -1.95
C ILE A 178 -11.31 -11.14 -1.01
N GLY A 179 -12.53 -11.21 -1.53
CA GLY A 179 -13.70 -11.79 -0.85
C GLY A 179 -13.85 -13.28 -1.06
#